data_301a3479afa739cbbc2a817ab35ba094
#
_entry.id   301a3479afa739cbbc2a817ab35ba094
#
_cell.length_a   1.000
_cell.length_b   1.000
_cell.length_c   1.000
_cell.angle_alpha   90.00
_cell.angle_beta   90.00
_cell.angle_gamma   90.00
#
_symmetry.space_group_name_H-M   'P 1'
#
loop_
_entity.id
_entity.type
_entity.pdbx_description
1 polymer ?
#
loop_
_entity_poly.entity_id
_entity_poly.type
_entity_poly.pdbx_seq_one_letter_code
_entity_poly.pdbx_strand_id
1 'polypeptide(L)'
;MFITFHFQMVIKRCKCGLKKKEVPCAKEYTCDIKCKKIRDCGRHNCNRKCCNGQNCPECDQPCNKTLACKNHKCVARCHRGSCYPCTLTKEVSCFCGTSRILVPCGMEKTTKPPKCRQKCKIPSDCHHERRTPHACHFGACPPCRQVCEEKLSCGHICPQVLIF
;
A
#
# COMPACT_ATOMS: atom_id res chain seq x y z
N MET A 1 46.50 54.58 18.34
CA MET A 1 45.42 54.87 17.35
C MET A 1 44.23 54.01 17.65
N PHE A 2 43.21 54.54 18.35
CA PHE A 2 41.97 53.81 18.63
C PHE A 2 41.07 54.01 17.42
N ILE A 3 40.82 52.94 16.66
CA ILE A 3 39.85 52.93 15.56
C ILE A 3 38.48 52.80 16.22
N THR A 4 37.77 53.92 16.40
CA THR A 4 36.36 53.92 16.82
C THR A 4 35.51 53.43 15.67
N PHE A 5 35.08 52.17 15.70
CA PHE A 5 34.06 51.66 14.79
C PHE A 5 32.75 52.36 15.10
N HIS A 6 32.41 53.37 14.32
CA HIS A 6 31.07 53.96 14.32
C HIS A 6 30.08 52.95 13.74
N PHE A 7 29.34 52.24 14.62
CA PHE A 7 28.22 51.42 14.23
C PHE A 7 27.04 52.34 13.84
N GLN A 8 27.02 52.75 12.60
CA GLN A 8 25.88 53.51 12.08
C GLN A 8 24.66 52.60 12.03
N MET A 9 23.60 52.93 12.81
CA MET A 9 22.32 52.23 12.79
C MET A 9 21.47 52.71 11.61
N VAL A 10 20.87 51.79 10.88
CA VAL A 10 20.02 52.07 9.71
C VAL A 10 18.76 51.26 9.77
N ILE A 11 17.65 51.80 9.27
CA ILE A 11 16.39 51.08 9.16
C ILE A 11 16.45 50.19 7.93
N LYS A 12 16.57 48.87 8.11
CA LYS A 12 16.54 47.89 7.02
C LYS A 12 15.23 47.12 6.97
N ARG A 13 14.79 46.79 5.77
CA ARG A 13 13.74 45.81 5.55
C ARG A 13 14.33 44.39 5.60
N CYS A 14 13.57 43.44 6.15
CA CYS A 14 13.95 42.03 6.12
C CYS A 14 13.88 41.47 4.69
N LYS A 15 14.51 40.29 4.44
CA LYS A 15 14.55 39.65 3.12
C LYS A 15 13.16 39.40 2.51
N CYS A 16 12.13 39.17 3.32
CA CYS A 16 10.76 39.02 2.82
C CYS A 16 10.00 40.34 2.62
N GLY A 17 10.59 41.49 2.99
CA GLY A 17 10.00 42.81 2.83
C GLY A 17 8.91 43.22 3.85
N LEU A 18 8.45 42.27 4.69
CA LEU A 18 7.27 42.45 5.56
C LEU A 18 7.56 43.24 6.87
N LYS A 19 8.79 43.23 7.34
CA LYS A 19 9.16 43.95 8.57
C LYS A 19 10.36 44.85 8.37
N LYS A 20 10.37 45.97 9.09
CA LYS A 20 11.50 46.89 9.16
C LYS A 20 12.06 46.85 10.59
N LYS A 21 13.36 46.98 10.73
CA LYS A 21 14.04 47.09 12.02
C LYS A 21 15.30 47.93 11.87
N GLU A 22 15.62 48.69 12.91
CA GLU A 22 16.88 49.39 13.02
C GLU A 22 17.99 48.39 13.37
N VAL A 23 19.01 48.30 12.57
CA VAL A 23 20.13 47.35 12.72
C VAL A 23 21.44 48.03 12.26
N PRO A 24 22.60 47.58 12.75
CA PRO A 24 23.89 48.06 12.27
C PRO A 24 24.01 47.92 10.74
N CYS A 25 24.63 48.93 10.10
CA CYS A 25 24.69 48.98 8.62
C CYS A 25 25.28 47.71 7.98
N ALA A 26 26.26 47.09 8.63
CA ALA A 26 26.89 45.86 8.16
C ALA A 26 26.04 44.57 8.35
N LYS A 27 24.95 44.63 9.17
CA LYS A 27 24.17 43.44 9.50
C LYS A 27 22.95 43.30 8.64
N GLU A 28 22.76 42.10 8.06
CA GLU A 28 21.49 41.72 7.40
C GLU A 28 20.41 41.45 8.46
N TYR A 29 19.17 41.85 8.13
CA TYR A 29 18.03 41.60 9.00
C TYR A 29 17.09 40.55 8.42
N THR A 30 16.81 39.53 9.21
CA THR A 30 15.80 38.50 8.91
C THR A 30 14.73 38.52 10.00
N CYS A 31 13.44 38.37 9.63
CA CYS A 31 12.33 38.36 10.58
C CYS A 31 11.88 36.89 10.86
N ASP A 32 11.05 36.72 11.90
CA ASP A 32 10.54 35.40 12.31
C ASP A 32 9.25 35.01 11.61
N ILE A 33 8.76 35.79 10.66
CA ILE A 33 7.53 35.47 9.92
C ILE A 33 7.80 34.25 9.03
N LYS A 34 6.99 33.21 9.22
CA LYS A 34 7.03 31.99 8.39
C LYS A 34 6.34 32.21 7.06
N CYS A 35 6.94 31.74 5.99
CA CYS A 35 6.36 31.75 4.66
C CYS A 35 5.16 30.79 4.58
N LYS A 36 4.02 31.32 4.14
CA LYS A 36 2.76 30.54 3.99
C LYS A 36 2.56 30.02 2.57
N LYS A 37 3.49 30.27 1.64
CA LYS A 37 3.38 29.81 0.26
C LYS A 37 3.39 28.30 0.21
N ILE A 38 2.43 27.75 -0.56
CA ILE A 38 2.34 26.31 -0.83
C ILE A 38 3.52 25.92 -1.72
N ARG A 39 4.24 24.85 -1.36
CA ARG A 39 5.34 24.29 -2.15
C ARG A 39 4.82 23.62 -3.43
N ASP A 40 5.72 23.21 -4.29
CA ASP A 40 5.52 22.47 -5.54
C ASP A 40 4.58 21.25 -5.40
N CYS A 41 4.63 20.56 -4.29
CA CYS A 41 3.80 19.39 -3.98
C CYS A 41 2.28 19.69 -3.83
N GLY A 42 1.89 20.96 -3.66
CA GLY A 42 0.50 21.37 -3.49
C GLY A 42 -0.14 21.06 -2.14
N ARG A 43 0.59 20.48 -1.17
CA ARG A 43 0.08 20.07 0.17
C ARG A 43 0.77 20.77 1.33
N HIS A 44 2.06 21.06 1.20
CA HIS A 44 2.88 21.58 2.30
C HIS A 44 3.26 23.03 2.06
N ASN A 45 3.27 23.81 3.13
CA ASN A 45 3.71 25.18 3.11
C ASN A 45 5.25 25.25 3.24
N CYS A 46 5.85 26.32 2.74
CA CYS A 46 7.29 26.53 2.82
C CYS A 46 7.80 26.57 4.26
N ASN A 47 7.10 27.28 5.16
CA ASN A 47 7.41 27.46 6.58
C ASN A 47 8.82 28.02 6.90
N ARG A 48 9.62 28.43 5.90
CA ARG A 48 10.89 29.10 6.13
C ARG A 48 10.65 30.49 6.73
N LYS A 49 11.46 30.86 7.70
CA LYS A 49 11.47 32.21 8.26
C LYS A 49 12.01 33.20 7.22
N CYS A 50 11.43 34.39 7.18
CA CYS A 50 11.85 35.49 6.33
C CYS A 50 12.01 35.13 4.83
N CYS A 51 11.09 34.35 4.31
CA CYS A 51 11.08 33.93 2.90
C CYS A 51 10.11 34.81 2.10
N ASN A 52 10.59 35.36 0.96
CA ASN A 52 9.78 36.21 0.05
C ASN A 52 8.80 35.41 -0.82
N GLY A 53 8.83 34.08 -0.76
CA GLY A 53 7.96 33.21 -1.55
C GLY A 53 8.37 33.00 -2.99
N GLN A 54 9.42 33.67 -3.49
CA GLN A 54 9.88 33.49 -4.88
C GLN A 54 10.70 32.21 -5.04
N ASN A 55 11.64 31.95 -4.13
CA ASN A 55 12.55 30.81 -4.15
C ASN A 55 12.26 29.83 -3.00
N CYS A 56 11.02 29.35 -2.91
CA CYS A 56 10.71 28.31 -1.95
C CYS A 56 11.33 26.98 -2.40
N PRO A 57 11.97 26.20 -1.51
CA PRO A 57 12.55 24.93 -1.88
C PRO A 57 11.45 23.92 -2.23
N GLU A 58 11.80 22.96 -3.07
CA GLU A 58 10.97 21.79 -3.33
C GLU A 58 10.57 21.08 -2.01
N CYS A 59 9.48 20.35 -2.07
CA CYS A 59 9.00 19.63 -0.91
C CYS A 59 9.87 18.39 -0.65
N ASP A 60 10.49 18.33 0.51
CA ASP A 60 11.33 17.24 1.01
C ASP A 60 10.60 16.21 1.86
N GLN A 61 9.33 16.49 2.17
CA GLN A 61 8.50 15.61 2.99
C GLN A 61 8.13 14.33 2.23
N PRO A 62 8.04 13.16 2.91
CA PRO A 62 7.52 11.94 2.29
C PRO A 62 6.04 12.09 1.91
N CYS A 63 5.66 11.52 0.78
CA CYS A 63 4.29 11.61 0.28
C CYS A 63 3.28 10.96 1.23
N ASN A 64 3.54 9.76 1.72
CA ASN A 64 2.74 8.98 2.66
C ASN A 64 1.26 8.79 2.29
N LYS A 65 0.86 9.09 1.04
CA LYS A 65 -0.48 8.76 0.54
C LYS A 65 -0.60 7.24 0.41
N THR A 66 -1.75 6.70 0.79
CA THR A 66 -2.05 5.28 0.58
C THR A 66 -2.12 4.99 -0.92
N LEU A 67 -1.40 3.96 -1.38
CA LEU A 67 -1.41 3.51 -2.78
C LEU A 67 -2.73 2.81 -3.13
N ALA A 68 -3.00 2.62 -4.41
CA ALA A 68 -4.20 1.95 -4.91
C ALA A 68 -4.37 0.52 -4.36
N CYS A 69 -3.27 -0.17 -4.03
CA CYS A 69 -3.28 -1.49 -3.38
C CYS A 69 -3.85 -1.49 -1.95
N LYS A 70 -4.06 -0.33 -1.32
CA LYS A 70 -4.53 -0.12 0.06
C LYS A 70 -3.62 -0.69 1.17
N ASN A 71 -2.61 -1.48 0.81
CA ASN A 71 -1.68 -2.14 1.74
C ASN A 71 -0.40 -1.34 1.99
N HIS A 72 -0.04 -0.44 1.07
CA HIS A 72 1.23 0.30 1.11
C HIS A 72 1.02 1.79 0.96
N LYS A 73 2.00 2.56 1.43
CA LYS A 73 2.06 4.02 1.30
C LYS A 73 3.13 4.41 0.28
N CYS A 74 2.92 5.55 -0.36
CA CYS A 74 3.91 6.13 -1.27
C CYS A 74 5.15 6.57 -0.48
N VAL A 75 6.30 6.05 -0.84
CA VAL A 75 7.60 6.36 -0.21
C VAL A 75 8.34 7.49 -0.93
N ALA A 76 7.86 7.92 -2.10
CA ALA A 76 8.45 9.02 -2.84
C ALA A 76 8.34 10.35 -2.09
N ARG A 77 9.13 11.35 -2.50
CA ARG A 77 8.94 12.73 -2.06
C ARG A 77 7.52 13.19 -2.38
N CYS A 78 6.97 14.07 -1.55
CA CYS A 78 5.62 14.57 -1.75
C CYS A 78 5.51 15.25 -3.13
N HIS A 79 4.51 14.85 -3.90
CA HIS A 79 4.30 15.26 -5.28
C HIS A 79 2.82 15.59 -5.55
N ARG A 80 2.58 16.32 -6.63
CA ARG A 80 1.24 16.55 -7.16
C ARG A 80 0.75 15.31 -7.91
N GLY A 81 -0.57 15.18 -8.05
CA GLY A 81 -1.20 14.13 -8.83
C GLY A 81 -1.29 12.78 -8.09
N SER A 82 -1.49 11.72 -8.86
CA SER A 82 -1.58 10.35 -8.38
C SER A 82 -0.20 9.78 -8.06
N CYS A 83 -0.16 8.88 -7.09
CA CYS A 83 1.06 8.14 -6.77
C CYS A 83 1.32 7.06 -7.83
N TYR A 84 2.58 6.69 -8.00
CA TYR A 84 2.94 5.52 -8.80
C TYR A 84 2.27 4.26 -8.24
N PRO A 85 1.92 3.30 -9.09
CA PRO A 85 1.33 2.04 -8.63
C PRO A 85 2.29 1.28 -7.73
N CYS A 86 1.73 0.43 -6.86
CA CYS A 86 2.52 -0.46 -6.03
C CYS A 86 3.24 -1.48 -6.92
N THR A 87 4.55 -1.61 -6.76
CA THR A 87 5.39 -2.54 -7.53
C THR A 87 5.50 -3.92 -6.90
N LEU A 88 4.96 -4.09 -5.70
CA LEU A 88 5.03 -5.37 -4.99
C LEU A 88 4.02 -6.36 -5.55
N THR A 89 4.40 -7.63 -5.51
CA THR A 89 3.54 -8.76 -5.90
C THR A 89 3.25 -9.64 -4.70
N LYS A 90 2.15 -10.40 -4.79
CA LYS A 90 1.75 -11.41 -3.82
C LYS A 90 1.53 -12.73 -4.53
N GLU A 91 1.80 -13.84 -3.83
CA GLU A 91 1.49 -15.17 -4.35
C GLU A 91 0.05 -15.55 -4.03
N VAL A 92 -0.64 -16.07 -5.04
CA VAL A 92 -1.93 -16.75 -4.90
C VAL A 92 -1.73 -18.21 -5.31
N SER A 93 -2.04 -19.12 -4.40
CA SER A 93 -1.86 -20.56 -4.61
C SER A 93 -3.20 -21.29 -4.80
N CYS A 94 -3.16 -22.46 -5.44
CA CYS A 94 -4.26 -23.41 -5.41
C CYS A 94 -4.42 -24.00 -4.00
N PHE A 95 -5.51 -24.73 -3.75
CA PHE A 95 -5.79 -25.31 -2.43
C PHE A 95 -4.66 -26.21 -1.90
N CYS A 96 -4.05 -27.04 -2.74
CA CYS A 96 -2.96 -27.94 -2.32
C CYS A 96 -1.58 -27.25 -2.28
N GLY A 97 -1.47 -25.95 -2.65
CA GLY A 97 -0.24 -25.18 -2.64
C GLY A 97 0.75 -25.46 -3.79
N THR A 98 0.47 -26.44 -4.65
CA THR A 98 1.40 -26.85 -5.73
C THR A 98 1.49 -25.84 -6.85
N SER A 99 0.34 -25.31 -7.31
CA SER A 99 0.30 -24.27 -8.35
C SER A 99 0.21 -22.90 -7.71
N ARG A 100 1.08 -21.97 -8.14
CA ARG A 100 1.17 -20.61 -7.61
C ARG A 100 1.27 -19.62 -8.76
N ILE A 101 0.68 -18.45 -8.59
CA ILE A 101 0.79 -17.32 -9.51
C ILE A 101 1.13 -16.06 -8.72
N LEU A 102 1.89 -15.16 -9.34
CA LEU A 102 2.19 -13.85 -8.79
C LEU A 102 1.15 -12.86 -9.30
N VAL A 103 0.54 -12.12 -8.40
CA VAL A 103 -0.45 -11.09 -8.71
C VAL A 103 -0.02 -9.75 -8.13
N PRO A 104 -0.39 -8.61 -8.73
CA PRO A 104 -0.11 -7.31 -8.15
C PRO A 104 -0.70 -7.18 -6.74
N CYS A 105 0.03 -6.55 -5.84
CA CYS A 105 -0.41 -6.31 -4.46
C CYS A 105 -1.79 -5.63 -4.44
N GLY A 106 -2.70 -6.15 -3.62
CA GLY A 106 -4.08 -5.68 -3.49
C GLY A 106 -5.08 -6.38 -4.41
N MET A 107 -4.61 -7.25 -5.32
CA MET A 107 -5.45 -8.03 -6.24
C MET A 107 -5.67 -9.48 -5.78
N GLU A 108 -5.12 -9.87 -4.63
CA GLU A 108 -5.14 -11.25 -4.13
C GLU A 108 -6.55 -11.80 -3.96
N LYS A 109 -7.47 -10.96 -3.47
CA LYS A 109 -8.88 -11.34 -3.20
C LYS A 109 -9.74 -11.40 -4.45
N THR A 110 -9.36 -10.69 -5.50
CA THR A 110 -10.13 -10.59 -6.76
C THR A 110 -9.61 -11.55 -7.82
N THR A 111 -8.37 -12.01 -7.70
CA THR A 111 -7.76 -12.93 -8.65
C THR A 111 -8.18 -14.36 -8.35
N LYS A 112 -8.70 -15.05 -9.37
CA LYS A 112 -9.04 -16.48 -9.25
C LYS A 112 -7.77 -17.29 -9.02
N PRO A 113 -7.79 -18.27 -8.09
CA PRO A 113 -6.67 -19.17 -7.87
C PRO A 113 -6.28 -19.93 -9.15
N PRO A 114 -5.00 -20.29 -9.30
CA PRO A 114 -4.54 -21.02 -10.48
C PRO A 114 -5.17 -22.41 -10.57
N LYS A 115 -5.45 -22.85 -11.78
CA LYS A 115 -5.91 -24.23 -12.02
C LYS A 115 -4.79 -25.20 -11.63
N CYS A 116 -5.14 -26.24 -10.88
CA CYS A 116 -4.24 -27.28 -10.44
C CYS A 116 -4.68 -28.63 -10.97
N ARG A 117 -3.73 -29.41 -11.52
CA ARG A 117 -3.98 -30.75 -12.04
C ARG A 117 -3.71 -31.85 -11.01
N GLN A 118 -3.26 -31.50 -9.82
CA GLN A 118 -3.04 -32.47 -8.75
C GLN A 118 -4.37 -33.07 -8.29
N LYS A 119 -4.35 -34.33 -7.86
CA LYS A 119 -5.52 -35.00 -7.28
C LYS A 119 -5.95 -34.25 -6.01
N CYS A 120 -7.25 -34.14 -5.81
CA CYS A 120 -7.82 -33.55 -4.60
C CYS A 120 -7.39 -34.37 -3.37
N LYS A 121 -6.90 -33.67 -2.34
CA LYS A 121 -6.48 -34.27 -1.05
C LYS A 121 -7.49 -34.04 0.08
N ILE A 122 -8.64 -33.42 -0.22
CA ILE A 122 -9.67 -33.20 0.78
C ILE A 122 -10.27 -34.57 1.14
N PRO A 123 -10.41 -34.90 2.44
CA PRO A 123 -11.07 -36.13 2.88
C PRO A 123 -12.47 -36.28 2.25
N SER A 124 -12.85 -37.50 1.94
CA SER A 124 -14.18 -37.79 1.41
C SER A 124 -15.20 -37.85 2.56
N ASP A 125 -16.39 -37.32 2.33
CA ASP A 125 -17.51 -37.44 3.27
C ASP A 125 -18.24 -38.79 3.15
N CYS A 126 -17.85 -39.62 2.17
CA CYS A 126 -18.42 -40.95 1.97
C CYS A 126 -17.47 -42.04 2.50
N HIS A 127 -18.04 -43.20 2.80
CA HIS A 127 -17.33 -44.39 3.33
C HIS A 127 -16.58 -45.22 2.27
N HIS A 128 -16.68 -44.85 1.01
CA HIS A 128 -16.02 -45.61 -0.08
C HIS A 128 -14.50 -45.45 -0.01
N GLU A 129 -13.75 -46.54 -0.02
CA GLU A 129 -12.28 -46.54 -0.03
C GLU A 129 -11.71 -45.93 -1.34
N ARG A 130 -12.40 -46.15 -2.47
CA ARG A 130 -11.98 -45.69 -3.81
C ARG A 130 -12.87 -44.57 -4.29
N ARG A 131 -12.51 -43.37 -3.93
CA ARG A 131 -13.15 -42.15 -4.43
C ARG A 131 -12.82 -41.89 -5.90
N THR A 132 -13.81 -41.43 -6.70
CA THR A 132 -13.56 -40.92 -8.06
C THR A 132 -12.53 -39.77 -7.99
N PRO A 133 -11.33 -39.94 -8.61
CA PRO A 133 -10.31 -38.93 -8.58
C PRO A 133 -10.76 -37.67 -9.34
N HIS A 134 -10.61 -36.52 -8.71
CA HIS A 134 -10.86 -35.24 -9.35
C HIS A 134 -9.72 -34.24 -9.03
N ALA A 135 -9.65 -33.15 -9.80
CA ALA A 135 -8.60 -32.17 -9.66
C ALA A 135 -8.75 -31.33 -8.38
N CYS A 136 -7.64 -30.81 -7.90
CA CYS A 136 -7.59 -29.88 -6.77
C CYS A 136 -8.51 -28.66 -7.00
N HIS A 137 -9.32 -28.32 -6.01
CA HIS A 137 -10.28 -27.21 -6.05
C HIS A 137 -10.43 -26.59 -4.68
N PHE A 138 -11.08 -25.43 -4.63
CA PHE A 138 -11.56 -24.81 -3.38
C PHE A 138 -13.03 -25.17 -3.16
N GLY A 139 -13.47 -25.19 -1.93
CA GLY A 139 -14.85 -25.48 -1.54
C GLY A 139 -15.11 -26.97 -1.39
N ALA A 140 -16.39 -27.35 -1.38
CA ALA A 140 -16.82 -28.73 -1.20
C ALA A 140 -16.43 -29.62 -2.40
N CYS A 141 -16.14 -30.89 -2.11
CA CYS A 141 -15.87 -31.87 -3.13
C CYS A 141 -17.15 -32.24 -3.91
N PRO A 142 -17.01 -32.69 -5.19
CA PRO A 142 -18.14 -33.25 -5.91
C PRO A 142 -18.80 -34.39 -5.11
N PRO A 143 -20.12 -34.50 -5.10
CA PRO A 143 -20.82 -35.55 -4.39
C PRO A 143 -20.39 -36.93 -4.88
N CYS A 144 -20.36 -37.91 -4.00
CA CYS A 144 -20.08 -39.29 -4.35
C CYS A 144 -21.23 -39.82 -5.22
N ARG A 145 -20.88 -40.44 -6.37
CA ARG A 145 -21.85 -41.06 -7.28
C ARG A 145 -21.77 -42.60 -7.28
N GLN A 146 -21.05 -43.16 -6.32
CA GLN A 146 -20.93 -44.61 -6.20
C GLN A 146 -22.13 -45.15 -5.42
N VAL A 147 -22.50 -46.40 -5.73
CA VAL A 147 -23.55 -47.12 -5.00
C VAL A 147 -23.06 -47.36 -3.57
N CYS A 148 -23.96 -47.28 -2.59
CA CYS A 148 -23.60 -47.31 -1.16
C CYS A 148 -22.90 -48.65 -0.76
N GLU A 149 -23.27 -49.77 -1.32
CA GLU A 149 -22.69 -51.10 -1.05
C GLU A 149 -22.68 -51.53 0.43
N GLU A 150 -23.30 -50.79 1.34
CA GLU A 150 -23.42 -51.17 2.76
C GLU A 150 -24.45 -52.30 2.90
N LYS A 151 -24.14 -53.29 3.78
CA LYS A 151 -25.08 -54.33 4.15
C LYS A 151 -26.17 -53.77 5.08
N LEU A 152 -27.42 -53.84 4.56
CA LEU A 152 -28.59 -53.49 5.36
C LEU A 152 -28.86 -54.55 6.45
N SER A 153 -29.61 -54.19 7.47
CA SER A 153 -30.02 -55.09 8.56
C SER A 153 -30.75 -56.35 8.07
N CYS A 154 -31.39 -56.31 6.90
CA CYS A 154 -32.03 -57.44 6.22
C CYS A 154 -31.06 -58.35 5.43
N GLY A 155 -29.74 -58.05 5.45
CA GLY A 155 -28.71 -58.81 4.75
C GLY A 155 -28.49 -58.45 3.28
N HIS A 156 -29.30 -57.58 2.70
CA HIS A 156 -29.15 -57.11 1.32
C HIS A 156 -28.16 -55.96 1.22
N ILE A 157 -27.56 -55.76 0.06
CA ILE A 157 -26.68 -54.61 -0.21
C ILE A 157 -27.53 -53.38 -0.59
N CYS A 158 -27.21 -52.23 -0.04
CA CYS A 158 -27.91 -50.98 -0.31
C CYS A 158 -27.66 -50.54 -1.78
N PRO A 159 -28.71 -50.44 -2.62
CA PRO A 159 -28.55 -50.02 -4.03
C PRO A 159 -28.55 -48.49 -4.22
N GLN A 160 -28.66 -47.72 -3.16
CA GLN A 160 -28.76 -46.25 -3.26
C GLN A 160 -27.41 -45.61 -3.56
N VAL A 161 -27.42 -44.55 -4.34
CA VAL A 161 -26.27 -43.69 -4.55
C VAL A 161 -26.26 -42.66 -3.41
N LEU A 162 -25.14 -42.56 -2.68
CA LEU A 162 -24.98 -41.55 -1.63
C LEU A 162 -24.84 -40.16 -2.27
N ILE A 163 -25.89 -39.37 -2.16
CA ILE A 163 -25.88 -37.96 -2.57
C ILE A 163 -25.87 -37.16 -1.25
N PHE A 164 -24.69 -36.76 -0.82
CA PHE A 164 -24.52 -35.80 0.29
C PHE A 164 -24.16 -34.42 -0.25
#